data_a5268dfbf27aa720a198173bfc064cad
#
_entry.id   a5268dfbf27aa720a198173bfc064cad
#
_cell.length_a   1.000
_cell.length_b   1.000
_cell.length_c   1.000
_cell.angle_alpha   90.00
_cell.angle_beta   90.00
_cell.angle_gamma   90.00
#
_symmetry.space_group_name_H-M   'P 1'
#
loop_
_entity.id
_entity.type
_entity.pdbx_description
1 polymer ?
#
loop_
_entity_poly.entity_id
_entity_poly.type
_entity_poly.pdbx_seq_one_letter_code
_entity_poly.pdbx_strand_id
1 'polypeptide(L)'
;MYAEASLEAGDKPTAIKYLDMVRTRGDNMPSVNDTYPQGITENQLREIIRRDRRIELAFEDKRWWDILRWKICDGENGVMNKPIGGMKIEDTNGDGVWEYNYHEVGKRTFLPRMYYQPIPQYVIDKNPVICEQNGGEDGWVNGQNPGY
;
A
#
# COMPACT_ATOMS: atom_id res chain seq x y z
N MET A 1 2.02 -12.99 -4.20
CA MET A 1 0.90 -13.59 -3.41
C MET A 1 1.38 -14.76 -2.55
N TYR A 2 1.92 -15.86 -3.12
CA TYR A 2 2.26 -17.06 -2.32
C TYR A 2 3.35 -16.78 -1.27
N ALA A 3 4.44 -16.09 -1.63
CA ALA A 3 5.48 -15.68 -0.67
C ALA A 3 4.92 -14.84 0.50
N GLU A 4 4.01 -13.93 0.21
CA GLU A 4 3.34 -13.12 1.23
C GLU A 4 2.48 -13.99 2.15
N ALA A 5 1.64 -14.85 1.57
CA ALA A 5 0.78 -15.75 2.34
C ALA A 5 1.59 -16.71 3.22
N SER A 6 2.71 -17.24 2.72
CA SER A 6 3.61 -18.09 3.50
C SER A 6 4.22 -17.34 4.69
N LEU A 7 4.64 -16.09 4.49
CA LEU A 7 5.18 -15.26 5.58
C LEU A 7 4.13 -15.02 6.67
N GLU A 8 2.92 -14.63 6.29
CA GLU A 8 1.84 -14.37 7.25
C GLU A 8 1.34 -15.65 7.95
N ALA A 9 1.56 -16.82 7.35
CA ALA A 9 1.34 -18.12 7.97
C ALA A 9 2.49 -18.59 8.87
N GLY A 10 3.56 -17.80 9.03
CA GLY A 10 4.74 -18.13 9.84
C GLY A 10 5.78 -19.00 9.12
N ASP A 11 5.58 -19.35 7.87
CA ASP A 11 6.54 -20.14 7.06
C ASP A 11 7.50 -19.22 6.30
N LYS A 12 8.44 -18.64 7.04
CA LYS A 12 9.47 -17.75 6.51
C LYS A 12 10.38 -18.40 5.47
N PRO A 13 10.84 -19.66 5.62
CA PRO A 13 11.67 -20.32 4.61
C PRO A 13 10.96 -20.43 3.24
N THR A 14 9.69 -20.83 3.24
CA THR A 14 8.89 -20.91 2.03
C THR A 14 8.65 -19.51 1.41
N ALA A 15 8.41 -18.51 2.24
CA ALA A 15 8.27 -17.13 1.79
C ALA A 15 9.53 -16.64 1.04
N ILE A 16 10.72 -16.86 1.60
CA ILE A 16 12.00 -16.52 0.96
C ILE A 16 12.16 -17.29 -0.35
N LYS A 17 11.93 -18.59 -0.35
CA LYS A 17 12.05 -19.44 -1.55
C LYS A 17 11.23 -18.88 -2.72
N TYR A 18 9.96 -18.58 -2.51
CA TYR A 18 9.09 -18.09 -3.59
C TYR A 18 9.33 -16.62 -3.95
N LEU A 19 9.84 -15.83 -3.03
CA LEU A 19 10.32 -14.49 -3.36
C LEU A 19 11.55 -14.55 -4.24
N ASP A 20 12.52 -15.39 -3.90
CA ASP A 20 13.75 -15.56 -4.66
C ASP A 20 13.52 -16.11 -6.07
N MET A 21 12.53 -16.97 -6.27
CA MET A 21 12.14 -17.41 -7.61
C MET A 21 11.75 -16.24 -8.54
N VAL A 22 11.19 -15.16 -7.98
CA VAL A 22 10.89 -13.95 -8.75
C VAL A 22 12.12 -13.08 -8.92
N ARG A 23 12.88 -12.87 -7.84
CA ARG A 23 14.06 -11.99 -7.82
C ARG A 23 15.17 -12.47 -8.73
N THR A 24 15.43 -13.78 -8.73
CA THR A 24 16.55 -14.40 -9.46
C THR A 24 16.19 -14.91 -10.86
N ARG A 25 14.97 -14.69 -11.34
CA ARG A 25 14.55 -15.12 -12.69
C ARG A 25 15.27 -14.40 -13.82
N GLY A 26 15.82 -13.21 -13.54
CA GLY A 26 16.70 -12.47 -14.42
C GLY A 26 17.99 -12.15 -13.67
N ASP A 27 19.09 -12.03 -14.34
CA ASP A 27 20.43 -11.93 -13.74
C ASP A 27 20.70 -10.65 -12.91
N ASN A 28 19.66 -9.85 -12.61
CA ASN A 28 19.83 -8.50 -12.10
C ASN A 28 19.50 -8.30 -10.62
N MET A 29 18.87 -9.27 -9.95
CA MET A 29 18.54 -9.11 -8.52
C MET A 29 19.11 -10.25 -7.69
N PRO A 30 19.89 -9.93 -6.63
CA PRO A 30 20.41 -10.95 -5.72
C PRO A 30 19.28 -11.60 -4.92
N SER A 31 19.51 -12.83 -4.48
CA SER A 31 18.60 -13.52 -3.55
C SER A 31 18.46 -12.74 -2.23
N VAL A 32 17.44 -13.08 -1.44
CA VAL A 32 17.27 -12.48 -0.11
C VAL A 32 18.46 -12.82 0.78
N ASN A 33 18.97 -14.06 0.72
CA ASN A 33 20.11 -14.49 1.54
C ASN A 33 21.41 -13.79 1.13
N ASP A 34 21.64 -13.53 -0.15
CA ASP A 34 22.79 -12.76 -0.62
C ASP A 34 22.74 -11.32 -0.16
N THR A 35 21.52 -10.75 -0.13
CA THR A 35 21.30 -9.36 0.32
C THR A 35 21.41 -9.23 1.84
N TYR A 36 20.99 -10.26 2.59
CA TYR A 36 20.96 -10.28 4.06
C TYR A 36 21.66 -11.53 4.63
N PRO A 37 23.00 -11.65 4.48
CA PRO A 37 23.74 -12.83 4.91
C PRO A 37 23.72 -13.07 6.42
N GLN A 38 23.44 -12.03 7.21
CA GLN A 38 23.26 -12.14 8.67
C GLN A 38 21.83 -12.56 9.09
N GLY A 39 20.99 -12.85 8.10
CA GLY A 39 19.59 -13.16 8.30
C GLY A 39 18.69 -11.91 8.16
N ILE A 40 17.42 -12.15 8.04
CA ILE A 40 16.40 -11.10 7.84
C ILE A 40 15.27 -11.30 8.85
N THR A 41 14.76 -10.22 9.43
CA THR A 41 13.56 -10.26 10.28
C THR A 41 12.29 -10.41 9.42
N GLU A 42 11.20 -10.88 10.03
CA GLU A 42 9.90 -10.99 9.31
C GLU A 42 9.39 -9.64 8.81
N ASN A 43 9.56 -8.58 9.60
CA ASN A 43 9.16 -7.23 9.20
C ASN A 43 9.97 -6.73 7.99
N GLN A 44 11.27 -6.95 7.98
CA GLN A 44 12.10 -6.61 6.83
C GLN A 44 11.72 -7.43 5.59
N LEU A 45 11.46 -8.72 5.76
CA LEU A 45 11.02 -9.59 4.66
C LEU A 45 9.66 -9.15 4.12
N ARG A 46 8.71 -8.78 4.99
CA ARG A 46 7.40 -8.24 4.61
C ARG A 46 7.55 -6.97 3.75
N GLU A 47 8.42 -6.05 4.16
CA GLU A 47 8.67 -4.83 3.40
C GLU A 47 9.32 -5.10 2.01
N ILE A 48 10.21 -6.08 1.94
CA ILE A 48 10.80 -6.51 0.66
C ILE A 48 9.72 -7.10 -0.25
N ILE A 49 8.90 -8.03 0.25
CA ILE A 49 7.81 -8.64 -0.51
C ILE A 49 6.86 -7.56 -1.05
N ARG A 50 6.48 -6.60 -0.21
CA ARG A 50 5.60 -5.49 -0.60
C ARG A 50 6.23 -4.57 -1.64
N ARG A 51 7.53 -4.27 -1.48
CA ARG A 51 8.28 -3.44 -2.43
C ARG A 51 8.43 -4.14 -3.78
N ASP A 52 8.89 -5.39 -3.77
CA ASP A 52 9.13 -6.15 -4.99
C ASP A 52 7.81 -6.40 -5.73
N ARG A 53 6.72 -6.70 -5.00
CA ARG A 53 5.39 -6.79 -5.60
C ARG A 53 4.94 -5.47 -6.26
N ARG A 54 5.24 -4.33 -5.65
CA ARG A 54 4.92 -3.01 -6.23
C ARG A 54 5.66 -2.79 -7.55
N ILE A 55 6.91 -3.23 -7.63
CA ILE A 55 7.74 -3.08 -8.83
C ILE A 55 7.27 -4.04 -9.92
N GLU A 56 7.10 -5.31 -9.58
CA GLU A 56 6.70 -6.37 -10.51
C GLU A 56 5.34 -6.13 -11.16
N LEU A 57 4.39 -5.58 -10.40
CA LEU A 57 3.03 -5.34 -10.85
C LEU A 57 2.78 -3.84 -11.16
N ALA A 58 3.84 -3.11 -11.52
CA ALA A 58 3.71 -1.73 -11.94
C ALA A 58 2.79 -1.64 -13.18
N PHE A 59 1.90 -0.65 -13.19
CA PHE A 59 0.92 -0.42 -14.25
C PHE A 59 -0.15 -1.50 -14.44
N GLU A 60 -0.31 -2.44 -13.50
CA GLU A 60 -1.35 -3.47 -13.52
C GLU A 60 -2.55 -3.17 -12.60
N ASP A 61 -2.71 -1.94 -12.15
CA ASP A 61 -3.77 -1.47 -11.23
C ASP A 61 -3.87 -2.26 -9.89
N LYS A 62 -2.79 -2.98 -9.52
CA LYS A 62 -2.77 -3.80 -8.29
C LYS A 62 -2.45 -2.98 -7.04
N ARG A 63 -1.70 -1.88 -7.19
CA ARG A 63 -1.18 -1.10 -6.05
C ARG A 63 -2.26 -0.59 -5.14
N TRP A 64 -3.37 -0.09 -5.70
CA TRP A 64 -4.48 0.43 -4.91
C TRP A 64 -5.06 -0.64 -3.97
N TRP A 65 -5.37 -1.80 -4.51
CA TRP A 65 -5.91 -2.91 -3.75
C TRP A 65 -4.93 -3.44 -2.70
N ASP A 66 -3.64 -3.46 -2.99
CA ASP A 66 -2.61 -3.89 -2.06
C ASP A 66 -2.53 -2.98 -0.84
N ILE A 67 -2.48 -1.65 -1.02
CA ILE A 67 -2.39 -0.71 0.11
C ILE A 67 -3.66 -0.69 0.96
N LEU A 68 -4.83 -0.92 0.36
CA LEU A 68 -6.08 -1.05 1.09
C LEU A 68 -6.10 -2.33 1.95
N ARG A 69 -5.80 -3.49 1.37
CA ARG A 69 -5.81 -4.76 2.10
C ARG A 69 -4.74 -4.85 3.18
N TRP A 70 -3.60 -4.18 2.99
CA TRP A 70 -2.56 -4.07 4.00
C TRP A 70 -2.88 -3.04 5.10
N LYS A 71 -3.92 -2.26 4.93
CA LYS A 71 -4.32 -1.18 5.84
C LYS A 71 -3.17 -0.24 6.17
N ILE A 72 -2.48 0.24 5.15
CA ILE A 72 -1.32 1.14 5.27
C ILE A 72 -1.55 2.52 4.65
N CYS A 73 -2.80 2.87 4.36
CA CYS A 73 -3.15 4.13 3.69
C CYS A 73 -3.20 5.31 4.65
N ASP A 74 -3.73 5.10 5.85
CA ASP A 74 -4.06 6.14 6.84
C ASP A 74 -2.97 6.34 7.89
N GLY A 75 -3.23 7.26 8.82
CA GLY A 75 -2.30 7.64 9.88
C GLY A 75 -1.18 8.56 9.40
N GLU A 76 -0.36 9.02 10.33
CA GLU A 76 0.73 9.97 10.06
C GLU A 76 1.75 9.42 9.05
N ASN A 77 2.05 8.13 9.13
CA ASN A 77 2.98 7.44 8.22
C ASN A 77 2.29 6.72 7.06
N GLY A 78 0.99 6.91 6.91
CA GLY A 78 0.20 6.27 5.87
C GLY A 78 0.67 6.63 4.46
N VAL A 79 0.73 5.65 3.57
CA VAL A 79 1.24 5.87 2.21
C VAL A 79 0.41 6.90 1.42
N MET A 80 -0.87 7.08 1.79
CA MET A 80 -1.75 8.05 1.15
C MET A 80 -1.70 9.44 1.80
N ASN A 81 -1.20 9.55 3.03
CA ASN A 81 -1.06 10.82 3.76
C ASN A 81 0.32 11.47 3.56
N LYS A 82 1.23 10.77 2.89
CA LYS A 82 2.53 11.37 2.55
C LYS A 82 2.37 12.50 1.55
N PRO A 83 3.17 13.56 1.67
CA PRO A 83 3.20 14.64 0.69
C PRO A 83 3.46 14.10 -0.72
N ILE A 84 2.85 14.73 -1.69
CA ILE A 84 3.15 14.48 -3.10
C ILE A 84 4.35 15.34 -3.44
N GLY A 85 5.47 14.69 -3.77
CA GLY A 85 6.69 15.36 -4.18
C GLY A 85 6.77 15.55 -5.68
N GLY A 86 7.41 16.64 -6.07
CA GLY A 86 7.82 16.93 -7.43
C GLY A 86 9.29 17.36 -7.46
N MET A 87 9.82 17.51 -8.67
CA MET A 87 11.14 18.04 -8.91
C MET A 87 11.00 19.42 -9.53
N LYS A 88 11.51 20.44 -8.85
CA LYS A 88 11.66 21.78 -9.41
C LYS A 88 13.01 21.83 -10.12
N ILE A 89 12.99 22.13 -11.41
CA ILE A 89 14.20 22.22 -12.25
C ILE A 89 14.36 23.69 -12.57
N GLU A 90 15.47 24.29 -12.12
CA GLU A 90 15.74 25.71 -12.32
C GLU A 90 17.24 25.97 -12.43
N ASP A 91 17.61 27.00 -13.15
CA ASP A 91 18.94 27.59 -13.17
C ASP A 91 18.86 28.89 -12.35
N THR A 92 19.18 28.78 -11.05
CA THR A 92 18.98 29.89 -10.08
C THR A 92 19.98 31.01 -10.25
N ASN A 93 21.15 30.71 -10.79
CA ASN A 93 22.27 31.67 -10.92
C ASN A 93 22.58 32.05 -12.38
N GLY A 94 21.92 31.43 -13.36
CA GLY A 94 22.11 31.74 -14.77
C GLY A 94 23.42 31.23 -15.36
N ASP A 95 24.04 30.22 -14.74
CA ASP A 95 25.32 29.67 -15.22
C ASP A 95 25.14 28.56 -16.27
N GLY A 96 23.90 28.20 -16.59
CA GLY A 96 23.56 27.13 -17.54
C GLY A 96 23.56 25.73 -16.91
N VAL A 97 23.76 25.63 -15.61
CA VAL A 97 23.67 24.35 -14.88
C VAL A 97 22.31 24.23 -14.21
N TRP A 98 21.56 23.19 -14.58
CA TRP A 98 20.23 22.95 -14.05
C TRP A 98 20.29 22.31 -12.67
N GLU A 99 19.64 22.95 -11.67
CA GLU A 99 19.47 22.45 -10.32
C GLU A 99 18.18 21.67 -10.20
N TYR A 100 18.23 20.54 -9.48
CA TYR A 100 17.11 19.63 -9.28
C TYR A 100 16.71 19.62 -7.80
N ASN A 101 15.73 20.44 -7.44
CA ASN A 101 15.30 20.60 -6.05
C ASN A 101 13.99 19.87 -5.79
N TYR A 102 13.96 19.07 -4.69
CA TYR A 102 12.70 18.48 -4.26
C TYR A 102 11.71 19.57 -3.85
N HIS A 103 10.49 19.44 -4.32
CA HIS A 103 9.42 20.37 -4.00
C HIS A 103 8.14 19.60 -3.62
N GLU A 104 7.50 20.01 -2.52
CA GLU A 104 6.19 19.49 -2.14
C GLU A 104 5.12 20.16 -2.99
N VAL A 105 4.41 19.36 -3.80
CA VAL A 105 3.37 19.84 -4.70
C VAL A 105 2.02 19.92 -3.99
N GLY A 106 1.77 19.03 -3.03
CA GLY A 106 0.51 19.00 -2.31
C GLY A 106 0.42 17.89 -1.28
N LYS A 107 -0.66 17.93 -0.51
CA LYS A 107 -0.97 16.92 0.52
C LYS A 107 -2.25 16.19 0.16
N ARG A 108 -2.29 14.94 0.54
CA ARG A 108 -3.49 14.11 0.47
C ARG A 108 -3.91 13.75 1.88
N THR A 109 -5.18 13.51 2.07
CA THR A 109 -5.72 13.02 3.35
C THR A 109 -6.49 11.75 3.10
N PHE A 110 -6.10 10.69 3.78
CA PHE A 110 -6.81 9.41 3.80
C PHE A 110 -7.26 9.13 5.24
N LEU A 111 -8.55 9.02 5.44
CA LEU A 111 -9.16 8.73 6.75
C LEU A 111 -9.48 7.25 6.87
N PRO A 112 -9.52 6.67 8.08
CA PRO A 112 -9.84 5.25 8.30
C PRO A 112 -11.13 4.79 7.59
N ARG A 113 -12.18 5.63 7.56
CA ARG A 113 -13.42 5.32 6.84
C ARG A 113 -13.22 5.05 5.34
N MET A 114 -12.18 5.65 4.72
CA MET A 114 -11.93 5.54 3.28
C MET A 114 -11.42 4.17 2.83
N TYR A 115 -11.14 3.25 3.76
CA TYR A 115 -10.92 1.84 3.43
C TYR A 115 -12.19 1.17 2.90
N TYR A 116 -13.35 1.71 3.24
CA TYR A 116 -14.64 1.27 2.75
C TYR A 116 -15.25 2.39 1.91
N GLN A 117 -15.94 2.03 0.85
CA GLN A 117 -16.70 3.01 0.08
C GLN A 117 -18.08 3.20 0.74
N PRO A 118 -18.65 4.42 0.72
CA PRO A 118 -20.01 4.61 1.20
C PRO A 118 -20.97 3.80 0.33
N ILE A 119 -21.99 3.21 0.97
CA ILE A 119 -23.07 2.55 0.26
C ILE A 119 -23.90 3.64 -0.43
N PRO A 120 -24.16 3.54 -1.73
CA PRO A 120 -24.96 4.53 -2.43
C PRO A 120 -26.36 4.70 -1.82
N GLN A 121 -26.81 5.92 -1.63
CA GLN A 121 -28.08 6.21 -0.92
C GLN A 121 -29.27 5.45 -1.54
N TYR A 122 -29.33 5.35 -2.86
CA TYR A 122 -30.41 4.63 -3.53
C TYR A 122 -30.49 3.14 -3.19
N VAL A 123 -29.37 2.52 -2.75
CA VAL A 123 -29.33 1.13 -2.30
C VAL A 123 -29.92 1.04 -0.89
N ILE A 124 -29.58 1.98 -0.02
CA ILE A 124 -30.12 2.09 1.34
C ILE A 124 -31.64 2.30 1.27
N ASP A 125 -32.09 3.24 0.47
CA ASP A 125 -33.51 3.60 0.32
C ASP A 125 -34.36 2.43 -0.19
N LYS A 126 -33.78 1.56 -1.02
CA LYS A 126 -34.47 0.38 -1.57
C LYS A 126 -34.39 -0.87 -0.69
N ASN A 127 -33.57 -0.85 0.32
CA ASN A 127 -33.36 -2.01 1.19
C ASN A 127 -33.41 -1.61 2.68
N PRO A 128 -34.63 -1.43 3.24
CA PRO A 128 -34.79 -1.05 4.65
C PRO A 128 -34.18 -2.07 5.63
N VAL A 129 -34.02 -3.33 5.22
CA VAL A 129 -33.41 -4.39 6.03
C VAL A 129 -31.93 -4.09 6.36
N ILE A 130 -31.22 -3.38 5.48
CA ILE A 130 -29.84 -2.95 5.76
C ILE A 130 -29.80 -2.03 6.99
N CYS A 131 -30.76 -1.12 7.13
CA CYS A 131 -30.86 -0.21 8.27
C CYS A 131 -31.21 -0.94 9.57
N GLU A 132 -32.04 -1.98 9.49
CA GLU A 132 -32.49 -2.74 10.66
C GLU A 132 -31.43 -3.72 11.16
N GLN A 133 -30.70 -4.39 10.26
CA GLN A 133 -29.74 -5.44 10.60
C GLN A 133 -28.36 -4.92 11.00
N ASN A 134 -27.98 -3.72 10.59
CA ASN A 134 -26.63 -3.20 10.78
C ASN A 134 -26.54 -2.11 11.86
N GLY A 135 -27.57 -1.91 12.65
CA GLY A 135 -27.60 -0.98 13.77
C GLY A 135 -27.02 -1.57 15.06
N GLY A 136 -25.84 -2.19 15.02
CA GLY A 136 -25.17 -2.77 16.18
C GLY A 136 -23.94 -1.99 16.63
N GLU A 137 -23.25 -2.54 17.65
CA GLU A 137 -21.99 -1.99 18.20
C GLU A 137 -20.85 -1.86 17.16
N ASP A 138 -21.01 -2.46 15.97
CA ASP A 138 -20.02 -2.49 14.89
C ASP A 138 -20.00 -1.22 14.02
N GLY A 139 -20.74 -0.17 14.38
CA GLY A 139 -20.60 1.15 13.77
C GLY A 139 -21.36 1.39 12.46
N TRP A 140 -22.31 0.55 12.11
CA TRP A 140 -23.21 0.76 10.97
C TRP A 140 -24.39 1.63 11.36
N VAL A 141 -24.27 2.93 11.19
CA VAL A 141 -25.36 3.87 11.48
C VAL A 141 -26.20 4.07 10.23
N ASN A 142 -27.51 3.89 10.34
CA ASN A 142 -28.46 4.08 9.24
C ASN A 142 -28.14 3.22 7.98
N GLY A 143 -27.59 2.01 8.18
CA GLY A 143 -27.24 1.12 7.08
C GLY A 143 -25.98 1.51 6.29
N GLN A 144 -25.22 2.46 6.79
CA GLN A 144 -24.02 2.97 6.13
C GLN A 144 -22.73 2.37 6.71
N ASN A 145 -21.68 2.28 5.92
CA ASN A 145 -20.35 1.87 6.38
C ASN A 145 -19.82 2.79 7.50
N PRO A 146 -19.00 2.25 8.44
CA PRO A 146 -18.50 3.03 9.57
C PRO A 146 -17.83 4.33 9.16
N GLY A 147 -18.24 5.43 9.77
CA GLY A 147 -17.69 6.76 9.58
C GLY A 147 -18.30 7.59 8.44
N TYR A 148 -19.35 7.09 7.78
CA TYR A 148 -20.13 7.82 6.79
C TYR A 148 -21.49 8.24 7.31
#